data_cf5daff33b150a2c5e0e4f2e7359a877
#
_entry.id   cf5daff33b150a2c5e0e4f2e7359a877
#
_cell.length_a   1.000
_cell.length_b   1.000
_cell.length_c   1.000
_cell.angle_alpha   90.00
_cell.angle_beta   90.00
_cell.angle_gamma   90.00
#
_symmetry.space_group_name_H-M   'P 1'
#
loop_
_entity.id
_entity.type
_entity.pdbx_description
1 polymer ?
#
loop_
_entity_poly.entity_id
_entity_poly.type
_entity_poly.pdbx_seq_one_letter_code
_entity_poly.pdbx_strand_id
1 'polypeptide(L)'
;MFISNFKAKSFAIYGLGITGKSVLKFLKKKKVKKIFTHDDKLKVNRGRSKKNFANHLDFVDFIILSPGISINKSKFKKTLKKNKNKIITDLDLFFLSNKVKKSIIVTGSNGKSTTCSIIFHVLKQNKINSQLVGNIGKPILNFKASKKKIFVIEASSFQLQYSKFIKPYCAIIINISK
;
A
#
# COMPACT_ATOMS: atom_id res chain seq x y z
N MET A 1 -0.89 16.19 5.93
CA MET A 1 -2.33 16.04 5.62
C MET A 1 -2.77 14.68 6.15
N PHE A 2 -3.70 14.63 7.11
CA PHE A 2 -4.31 13.37 7.54
C PHE A 2 -5.66 13.25 6.82
N ILE A 3 -5.99 12.06 6.29
CA ILE A 3 -7.38 11.82 5.86
C ILE A 3 -8.19 11.60 7.14
N SER A 4 -8.72 12.67 7.70
CA SER A 4 -9.56 12.60 8.91
C SER A 4 -10.89 11.91 8.64
N ASN A 5 -11.37 11.95 7.40
CA ASN A 5 -12.67 11.39 7.01
C ASN A 5 -12.57 10.45 5.80
N PHE A 6 -12.15 9.21 6.03
CA PHE A 6 -12.16 8.17 5.00
C PHE A 6 -13.55 7.88 4.43
N LYS A 7 -14.62 8.06 5.21
CA LYS A 7 -16.00 7.77 4.78
C LYS A 7 -16.48 8.66 3.64
N ALA A 8 -15.98 9.90 3.59
CA ALA A 8 -16.34 10.88 2.55
C ALA A 8 -15.55 10.69 1.26
N LYS A 9 -14.53 9.83 1.24
CA LYS A 9 -13.67 9.60 0.09
C LYS A 9 -14.05 8.38 -0.71
N SER A 10 -13.72 8.40 -2.01
CA SER A 10 -13.94 7.33 -2.97
C SER A 10 -12.61 6.70 -3.39
N PHE A 11 -12.60 5.39 -3.57
CA PHE A 11 -11.39 4.63 -3.84
C PHE A 11 -11.59 3.66 -5.00
N ALA A 12 -10.59 3.55 -5.88
CA ALA A 12 -10.47 2.47 -6.85
C ALA A 12 -9.28 1.57 -6.47
N ILE A 13 -9.47 0.27 -6.37
CA ILE A 13 -8.43 -0.71 -6.07
C ILE A 13 -8.18 -1.53 -7.33
N TYR A 14 -6.96 -1.49 -7.85
CA TYR A 14 -6.55 -2.29 -8.99
C TYR A 14 -5.55 -3.36 -8.54
N GLY A 15 -5.95 -4.61 -8.68
CA GLY A 15 -5.29 -5.80 -8.15
C GLY A 15 -5.86 -6.22 -6.80
N LEU A 16 -6.42 -7.46 -6.75
CA LEU A 16 -7.02 -8.06 -5.55
C LEU A 16 -6.21 -9.24 -5.02
N GLY A 17 -4.90 -9.20 -5.17
CA GLY A 17 -3.98 -10.09 -4.47
C GLY A 17 -4.01 -9.85 -2.94
N ILE A 18 -3.01 -10.36 -2.25
CA ILE A 18 -2.92 -10.27 -0.76
C ILE A 18 -3.04 -8.81 -0.29
N THR A 19 -2.27 -7.90 -0.88
CA THR A 19 -2.27 -6.47 -0.55
C THR A 19 -3.61 -5.82 -0.88
N GLY A 20 -4.14 -6.02 -2.09
CA GLY A 20 -5.42 -5.42 -2.50
C GLY A 20 -6.60 -5.89 -1.65
N LYS A 21 -6.64 -7.17 -1.26
CA LYS A 21 -7.63 -7.69 -0.32
C LYS A 21 -7.51 -7.04 1.06
N SER A 22 -6.28 -6.83 1.54
CA SER A 22 -6.03 -6.14 2.81
C SER A 22 -6.50 -4.68 2.76
N VAL A 23 -6.22 -3.96 1.67
CA VAL A 23 -6.73 -2.61 1.41
C VAL A 23 -8.26 -2.59 1.43
N LEU A 24 -8.91 -3.50 0.71
CA LEU A 24 -10.37 -3.59 0.66
C LEU A 24 -10.97 -3.81 2.05
N LYS A 25 -10.40 -4.74 2.83
CA LYS A 25 -10.82 -5.01 4.22
C LYS A 25 -10.66 -3.77 5.10
N PHE A 26 -9.53 -3.07 4.96
CA PHE A 26 -9.24 -1.83 5.70
C PHE A 26 -10.26 -0.74 5.37
N LEU A 27 -10.52 -0.46 4.09
CA LEU A 27 -11.47 0.58 3.68
C LEU A 27 -12.91 0.25 4.12
N LYS A 28 -13.34 -1.01 4.05
CA LYS A 28 -14.64 -1.46 4.59
C LYS A 28 -14.72 -1.21 6.11
N LYS A 29 -13.66 -1.52 6.87
CA LYS A 29 -13.59 -1.24 8.32
C LYS A 29 -13.66 0.25 8.63
N LYS A 30 -13.13 1.12 7.75
CA LYS A 30 -13.25 2.58 7.83
C LYS A 30 -14.61 3.09 7.35
N LYS A 31 -15.55 2.19 7.01
CA LYS A 31 -16.92 2.51 6.54
C LYS A 31 -16.94 3.37 5.27
N VAL A 32 -15.96 3.18 4.39
CA VAL A 32 -15.95 3.83 3.06
C VAL A 32 -17.09 3.29 2.23
N LYS A 33 -17.92 4.18 1.66
CA LYS A 33 -19.10 3.79 0.87
C LYS A 33 -18.78 3.54 -0.61
N LYS A 34 -17.86 4.31 -1.19
CA LYS A 34 -17.56 4.26 -2.63
C LYS A 34 -16.20 3.56 -2.85
N ILE A 35 -16.24 2.23 -3.05
CA ILE A 35 -15.06 1.41 -3.34
C ILE A 35 -15.30 0.65 -4.64
N PHE A 36 -14.46 0.89 -5.64
CA PHE A 36 -14.46 0.19 -6.91
C PHE A 36 -13.26 -0.72 -6.98
N THR A 37 -13.43 -1.95 -7.46
CA THR A 37 -12.34 -2.94 -7.49
C THR A 37 -12.21 -3.55 -8.86
N HIS A 38 -10.98 -3.83 -9.29
CA HIS A 38 -10.68 -4.57 -10.49
C HIS A 38 -9.44 -5.44 -10.30
N ASP A 39 -9.46 -6.63 -10.89
CA ASP A 39 -8.31 -7.53 -10.99
C ASP A 39 -8.31 -8.19 -12.37
N ASP A 40 -7.16 -8.22 -13.02
CA ASP A 40 -7.04 -8.78 -14.38
C ASP A 40 -7.17 -10.30 -14.40
N LYS A 41 -6.80 -10.98 -13.31
CA LYS A 41 -6.81 -12.44 -13.19
C LYS A 41 -8.13 -12.99 -12.70
N LEU A 42 -8.92 -12.20 -11.98
CA LEU A 42 -10.22 -12.63 -11.50
C LEU A 42 -11.25 -12.45 -12.61
N LYS A 43 -11.84 -13.56 -13.09
CA LYS A 43 -13.05 -13.52 -13.90
C LYS A 43 -14.15 -12.91 -13.03
N VAL A 44 -14.50 -11.66 -13.29
CA VAL A 44 -15.62 -10.99 -12.60
C VAL A 44 -16.90 -11.62 -13.11
N ASN A 45 -17.36 -12.67 -12.43
CA ASN A 45 -18.71 -13.14 -12.58
C ASN A 45 -19.65 -12.10 -11.94
N ARG A 46 -20.60 -11.61 -12.75
CA ARG A 46 -21.73 -10.71 -12.44
C ARG A 46 -21.50 -9.22 -12.71
N GLY A 47 -21.77 -8.82 -13.96
CA GLY A 47 -22.45 -7.55 -14.27
C GLY A 47 -21.66 -6.23 -14.15
N ARG A 48 -20.40 -6.21 -13.71
CA ARG A 48 -19.61 -4.98 -13.66
C ARG A 48 -18.58 -4.98 -14.80
N SER A 49 -19.00 -4.39 -15.91
CA SER A 49 -18.22 -4.27 -17.15
C SER A 49 -16.81 -3.69 -16.89
N LYS A 50 -15.79 -4.22 -17.61
CA LYS A 50 -14.43 -3.65 -17.67
C LYS A 50 -14.43 -2.15 -18.04
N LYS A 51 -15.37 -1.72 -18.91
CA LYS A 51 -15.57 -0.30 -19.26
C LYS A 51 -15.89 0.57 -18.04
N ASN A 52 -16.66 0.07 -17.08
CA ASN A 52 -17.03 0.84 -15.90
C ASN A 52 -15.86 1.14 -14.96
N PHE A 53 -14.86 0.23 -14.84
CA PHE A 53 -13.73 0.48 -13.94
C PHE A 53 -12.84 1.62 -14.46
N ALA A 54 -12.58 1.70 -15.77
CA ALA A 54 -11.81 2.80 -16.36
C ALA A 54 -12.46 4.17 -16.07
N ASN A 55 -13.79 4.25 -16.20
CA ASN A 55 -14.53 5.47 -15.90
C ASN A 55 -14.40 5.85 -14.41
N HIS A 56 -14.45 4.87 -13.50
CA HIS A 56 -14.29 5.16 -12.08
C HIS A 56 -12.92 5.75 -11.73
N LEU A 57 -11.84 5.42 -12.46
CA LEU A 57 -10.52 6.00 -12.23
C LEU A 57 -10.50 7.53 -12.41
N ASP A 58 -11.34 8.09 -13.29
CA ASP A 58 -11.42 9.53 -13.50
C ASP A 58 -12.17 10.26 -12.36
N PHE A 59 -13.11 9.59 -11.68
CA PHE A 59 -13.98 10.21 -10.69
C PHE A 59 -13.61 9.96 -9.23
N VAL A 60 -12.80 8.92 -8.94
CA VAL A 60 -12.41 8.64 -7.55
C VAL A 60 -11.40 9.65 -7.02
N ASP A 61 -11.40 9.81 -5.69
CA ASP A 61 -10.39 10.62 -5.00
C ASP A 61 -9.02 9.93 -4.99
N PHE A 62 -8.97 8.61 -4.82
CA PHE A 62 -7.74 7.85 -4.73
C PHE A 62 -7.77 6.54 -5.52
N ILE A 63 -6.65 6.22 -6.13
CA ILE A 63 -6.41 4.98 -6.86
C ILE A 63 -5.32 4.21 -6.13
N ILE A 64 -5.59 2.96 -5.77
CA ILE A 64 -4.63 2.09 -5.10
C ILE A 64 -4.21 0.99 -6.07
N LEU A 65 -2.91 0.96 -6.38
CA LEU A 65 -2.32 -0.09 -7.18
C LEU A 65 -1.68 -1.14 -6.26
N SER A 66 -2.01 -2.41 -6.49
CA SER A 66 -1.25 -3.51 -5.87
C SER A 66 0.18 -3.54 -6.41
N PRO A 67 1.19 -3.93 -5.59
CA PRO A 67 2.60 -3.88 -5.99
C PRO A 67 2.97 -4.59 -7.30
N GLY A 68 2.19 -5.62 -7.69
CA GLY A 68 2.40 -6.35 -8.95
C GLY A 68 1.81 -5.70 -10.20
N ILE A 69 1.13 -4.55 -10.07
CA ILE A 69 0.49 -3.87 -11.21
C ILE A 69 1.42 -2.82 -11.80
N SER A 70 1.92 -3.09 -13.01
CA SER A 70 2.68 -2.11 -13.78
C SER A 70 1.75 -1.21 -14.60
N ILE A 71 1.84 0.10 -14.42
CA ILE A 71 1.04 1.06 -15.22
C ILE A 71 1.33 0.91 -16.70
N ASN A 72 2.60 0.72 -17.07
CA ASN A 72 2.99 0.65 -18.48
C ASN A 72 2.45 -0.60 -19.21
N LYS A 73 2.25 -1.70 -18.48
CA LYS A 73 1.69 -2.97 -19.01
C LYS A 73 0.18 -3.07 -18.81
N SER A 74 -0.44 -2.12 -18.12
CA SER A 74 -1.87 -2.14 -17.82
C SER A 74 -2.71 -1.78 -19.04
N LYS A 75 -3.86 -2.46 -19.18
CA LYS A 75 -4.91 -2.08 -20.14
C LYS A 75 -5.53 -0.71 -19.85
N PHE A 76 -5.38 -0.18 -18.63
CA PHE A 76 -5.80 1.15 -18.21
C PHE A 76 -4.67 2.18 -18.25
N LYS A 77 -3.57 1.91 -18.97
CA LYS A 77 -2.36 2.74 -19.02
C LYS A 77 -2.65 4.23 -19.24
N LYS A 78 -3.48 4.56 -20.24
CA LYS A 78 -3.82 5.96 -20.56
C LYS A 78 -4.50 6.65 -19.38
N THR A 79 -5.54 6.06 -18.82
CA THR A 79 -6.31 6.59 -17.69
C THR A 79 -5.48 6.67 -16.40
N LEU A 80 -4.65 5.67 -16.13
CA LEU A 80 -3.77 5.66 -14.96
C LEU A 80 -2.68 6.74 -15.06
N LYS A 81 -2.10 6.96 -16.25
CA LYS A 81 -1.13 8.05 -16.46
C LYS A 81 -1.76 9.42 -16.28
N LYS A 82 -2.96 9.65 -16.82
CA LYS A 82 -3.74 10.88 -16.63
C LYS A 82 -4.02 11.18 -15.15
N ASN A 83 -4.32 10.14 -14.38
CA ASN A 83 -4.70 10.24 -12.97
C ASN A 83 -3.55 9.88 -12.00
N LYS A 84 -2.28 10.03 -12.43
CA LYS A 84 -1.11 9.67 -11.61
C LYS A 84 -1.09 10.39 -10.26
N ASN A 85 -1.60 11.60 -10.20
CA ASN A 85 -1.73 12.40 -8.98
C ASN A 85 -2.68 11.80 -7.93
N LYS A 86 -3.62 10.92 -8.33
CA LYS A 86 -4.55 10.23 -7.42
C LYS A 86 -4.01 8.88 -6.93
N ILE A 87 -2.91 8.38 -7.53
CA ILE A 87 -2.34 7.09 -7.17
C ILE A 87 -1.64 7.19 -5.83
N ILE A 88 -1.99 6.28 -4.93
CA ILE A 88 -1.39 6.08 -3.61
C ILE A 88 -1.19 4.58 -3.36
N THR A 89 -0.50 4.24 -2.29
CA THR A 89 -0.20 2.85 -1.91
C THR A 89 -0.86 2.45 -0.59
N ASP A 90 -0.77 1.18 -0.25
CA ASP A 90 -1.16 0.67 1.07
C ASP A 90 -0.33 1.28 2.21
N LEU A 91 0.94 1.62 1.93
CA LEU A 91 1.79 2.35 2.87
C LEU A 91 1.22 3.73 3.16
N ASP A 92 0.80 4.47 2.13
CA ASP A 92 0.17 5.78 2.32
C ASP A 92 -1.08 5.68 3.19
N LEU A 93 -1.95 4.69 2.93
CA LEU A 93 -3.15 4.48 3.75
C LEU A 93 -2.79 4.20 5.22
N PHE A 94 -1.73 3.44 5.45
CA PHE A 94 -1.28 3.15 6.81
C PHE A 94 -0.78 4.41 7.52
N PHE A 95 0.07 5.21 6.88
CA PHE A 95 0.60 6.45 7.45
C PHE A 95 -0.49 7.52 7.62
N LEU A 96 -1.42 7.64 6.67
CA LEU A 96 -2.53 8.58 6.73
C LEU A 96 -3.57 8.23 7.81
N SER A 97 -3.75 6.94 8.08
CA SER A 97 -4.76 6.47 9.04
C SER A 97 -4.26 6.41 10.48
N ASN A 98 -2.97 6.51 10.69
CA ASN A 98 -2.32 6.26 11.97
C ASN A 98 -1.20 7.27 12.21
N LYS A 99 -1.09 7.73 13.46
CA LYS A 99 0.08 8.50 13.91
C LYS A 99 1.25 7.53 14.17
N VAL A 100 1.87 7.04 13.10
CA VAL A 100 3.06 6.17 13.20
C VAL A 100 4.25 7.03 13.60
N LYS A 101 4.77 6.81 14.81
CA LYS A 101 5.92 7.57 15.31
C LYS A 101 7.26 6.89 15.02
N LYS A 102 7.29 5.56 15.04
CA LYS A 102 8.54 4.79 14.88
C LYS A 102 8.35 3.74 13.77
N SER A 103 9.02 3.97 12.65
CA SER A 103 9.04 3.03 11.54
C SER A 103 10.40 3.07 10.85
N ILE A 104 10.86 1.90 10.42
CA ILE A 104 12.07 1.72 9.62
C ILE A 104 11.61 1.16 8.29
N ILE A 105 11.83 1.89 7.20
CA ILE A 105 11.54 1.41 5.85
C ILE A 105 12.83 0.94 5.22
N VAL A 106 12.82 -0.28 4.68
CA VAL A 106 13.96 -0.85 3.96
C VAL A 106 13.57 -1.09 2.52
N THR A 107 14.40 -0.60 1.60
CA THR A 107 14.26 -0.83 0.16
C THR A 107 15.61 -1.13 -0.48
N GLY A 108 15.60 -1.52 -1.74
CA GLY A 108 16.78 -1.85 -2.55
C GLY A 108 16.46 -2.87 -3.62
N SER A 109 17.40 -3.17 -4.48
CA SER A 109 17.23 -4.21 -5.50
C SER A 109 17.20 -5.61 -4.85
N ASN A 110 18.22 -5.92 -4.04
CA ASN A 110 18.39 -7.21 -3.37
C ASN A 110 18.59 -7.04 -1.86
N GLY A 111 18.38 -8.11 -1.08
CA GLY A 111 18.68 -8.14 0.36
C GLY A 111 17.62 -7.50 1.27
N LYS A 112 16.54 -6.92 0.73
CA LYS A 112 15.48 -6.25 1.52
C LYS A 112 14.91 -7.12 2.63
N SER A 113 14.46 -8.33 2.30
CA SER A 113 13.83 -9.26 3.25
C SER A 113 14.79 -9.70 4.33
N THR A 114 16.04 -9.99 3.96
CA THR A 114 17.10 -10.37 4.90
C THR A 114 17.39 -9.24 5.89
N THR A 115 17.60 -8.03 5.38
CA THR A 115 17.87 -6.84 6.23
C THR A 115 16.70 -6.55 7.17
N CYS A 116 15.46 -6.59 6.67
CA CYS A 116 14.27 -6.44 7.52
C CYS A 116 14.20 -7.50 8.61
N SER A 117 14.49 -8.76 8.27
CA SER A 117 14.48 -9.88 9.23
C SER A 117 15.56 -9.73 10.30
N ILE A 118 16.77 -9.30 9.93
CA ILE A 118 17.87 -9.02 10.86
C ILE A 118 17.48 -7.90 11.82
N ILE A 119 17.01 -6.76 11.30
CA ILE A 119 16.59 -5.63 12.13
C ILE A 119 15.48 -6.06 13.09
N PHE A 120 14.48 -6.78 12.59
CA PHE A 120 13.39 -7.28 13.42
C PHE A 120 13.86 -8.23 14.50
N HIS A 121 14.78 -9.14 14.16
CA HIS A 121 15.39 -10.08 15.11
C HIS A 121 16.14 -9.33 16.24
N VAL A 122 17.00 -8.39 15.89
CA VAL A 122 17.75 -7.57 16.86
C VAL A 122 16.79 -6.81 17.80
N LEU A 123 15.74 -6.21 17.26
CA LEU A 123 14.74 -5.51 18.08
C LEU A 123 14.04 -6.49 19.05
N LYS A 124 13.73 -7.71 18.61
CA LYS A 124 13.11 -8.74 19.44
C LYS A 124 14.02 -9.25 20.54
N GLN A 125 15.29 -9.51 20.24
CA GLN A 125 16.28 -9.93 21.24
C GLN A 125 16.43 -8.88 22.35
N ASN A 126 16.35 -7.60 21.99
CA ASN A 126 16.39 -6.49 22.96
C ASN A 126 15.01 -6.18 23.59
N LYS A 127 14.04 -7.09 23.51
CA LYS A 127 12.68 -6.94 24.07
C LYS A 127 11.93 -5.70 23.59
N ILE A 128 12.33 -5.14 22.44
CA ILE A 128 11.67 -3.96 21.85
C ILE A 128 10.42 -4.42 21.11
N ASN A 129 9.28 -3.82 21.45
CA ASN A 129 8.02 -4.13 20.80
C ASN A 129 8.06 -3.71 19.32
N SER A 130 8.17 -4.68 18.43
CA SER A 130 8.36 -4.47 17.00
C SER A 130 7.43 -5.36 16.16
N GLN A 131 7.25 -5.00 14.90
CA GLN A 131 6.44 -5.74 13.92
C GLN A 131 7.09 -5.68 12.54
N LEU A 132 7.30 -6.84 11.94
CA LEU A 132 7.74 -6.99 10.55
C LEU A 132 6.52 -7.01 9.63
N VAL A 133 6.52 -6.14 8.61
CA VAL A 133 5.37 -5.92 7.71
C VAL A 133 5.82 -5.44 6.31
N GLY A 134 4.88 -5.40 5.38
CA GLY A 134 5.10 -4.89 4.02
C GLY A 134 5.08 -5.99 2.99
N ASN A 135 6.06 -6.04 2.10
CA ASN A 135 6.17 -7.11 1.10
C ASN A 135 6.55 -8.46 1.72
N ILE A 136 7.15 -8.46 2.89
CA ILE A 136 7.43 -9.63 3.69
C ILE A 136 6.47 -9.70 4.88
N GLY A 137 6.14 -10.89 5.33
CA GLY A 137 5.25 -11.11 6.46
C GLY A 137 3.78 -10.86 6.11
N LYS A 138 3.11 -10.08 6.94
CA LYS A 138 1.68 -9.76 6.74
C LYS A 138 1.50 -8.35 6.18
N PRO A 139 0.47 -8.10 5.35
CA PRO A 139 0.16 -6.77 4.84
C PRO A 139 0.05 -5.74 5.97
N ILE A 140 0.64 -4.58 5.76
CA ILE A 140 0.78 -3.54 6.79
C ILE A 140 -0.59 -3.07 7.34
N LEU A 141 -1.63 -3.04 6.52
CA LEU A 141 -2.97 -2.62 6.91
C LEU A 141 -3.72 -3.63 7.81
N ASN A 142 -3.16 -4.83 8.01
CA ASN A 142 -3.69 -5.79 8.97
C ASN A 142 -3.34 -5.41 10.43
N PHE A 143 -2.46 -4.45 10.62
CA PHE A 143 -2.03 -4.01 11.94
C PHE A 143 -2.57 -2.63 12.29
N LYS A 144 -2.83 -2.43 13.58
CA LYS A 144 -3.05 -1.10 14.14
C LYS A 144 -1.69 -0.48 14.47
N ALA A 145 -1.47 0.75 14.05
CA ALA A 145 -0.31 1.48 14.51
C ALA A 145 -0.41 1.78 16.01
N SER A 146 0.72 1.69 16.69
CA SER A 146 0.85 2.00 18.09
C SER A 146 2.08 2.90 18.29
N LYS A 147 1.97 3.88 19.16
CA LYS A 147 3.11 4.74 19.54
C LYS A 147 4.26 3.96 20.20
N LYS A 148 3.93 2.81 20.81
CA LYS A 148 4.88 1.93 21.54
C LYS A 148 5.50 0.84 20.66
N LYS A 149 5.15 0.76 19.37
CA LYS A 149 5.61 -0.30 18.47
C LYS A 149 6.46 0.26 17.35
N ILE A 150 7.59 -0.39 17.07
CA ILE A 150 8.42 -0.11 15.90
C ILE A 150 7.94 -0.99 14.74
N PHE A 151 7.65 -0.37 13.61
CA PHE A 151 7.33 -1.10 12.38
C PHE A 151 8.57 -1.20 11.51
N VAL A 152 9.03 -2.43 11.23
CA VAL A 152 10.06 -2.72 10.23
C VAL A 152 9.33 -3.07 8.94
N ILE A 153 9.47 -2.23 7.93
CA ILE A 153 8.65 -2.24 6.73
C ILE A 153 9.53 -2.55 5.51
N GLU A 154 9.29 -3.69 4.87
CA GLU A 154 9.84 -3.93 3.55
C GLU A 154 9.01 -3.22 2.50
N ALA A 155 9.61 -2.30 1.74
CA ALA A 155 8.96 -1.60 0.67
C ALA A 155 9.62 -1.90 -0.69
N SER A 156 8.80 -2.18 -1.71
CA SER A 156 9.28 -2.28 -3.08
C SER A 156 9.51 -0.90 -3.69
N SER A 157 10.38 -0.82 -4.70
CA SER A 157 10.57 0.40 -5.50
C SER A 157 9.26 0.92 -6.09
N PHE A 158 8.35 0.02 -6.52
CA PHE A 158 7.03 0.40 -7.02
C PHE A 158 6.16 1.07 -5.95
N GLN A 159 6.15 0.54 -4.71
CA GLN A 159 5.41 1.18 -3.63
C GLN A 159 5.97 2.58 -3.37
N LEU A 160 7.30 2.72 -3.28
CA LEU A 160 7.94 4.02 -3.02
C LEU A 160 7.71 5.01 -4.16
N GLN A 161 7.72 4.56 -5.43
CA GLN A 161 7.48 5.41 -6.60
C GLN A 161 6.10 6.10 -6.57
N TYR A 162 5.09 5.45 -5.99
CA TYR A 162 3.72 5.96 -5.93
C TYR A 162 3.29 6.43 -4.55
N SER A 163 4.09 6.19 -3.54
CA SER A 163 3.82 6.69 -2.19
C SER A 163 4.08 8.19 -2.10
N LYS A 164 3.19 8.90 -1.40
CA LYS A 164 3.21 10.37 -1.26
C LYS A 164 3.20 10.82 0.19
N PHE A 165 2.67 10.01 1.07
CA PHE A 165 2.36 10.40 2.45
C PHE A 165 3.14 9.60 3.49
N ILE A 166 4.10 8.79 3.05
CA ILE A 166 4.98 8.05 3.95
C ILE A 166 5.97 9.01 4.62
N LYS A 167 6.11 8.88 5.94
CA LYS A 167 7.07 9.63 6.76
C LYS A 167 7.71 8.66 7.75
N PRO A 168 8.70 7.87 7.32
CA PRO A 168 9.39 6.94 8.21
C PRO A 168 10.28 7.70 9.20
N TYR A 169 10.53 7.08 10.35
CA TYR A 169 11.54 7.55 11.29
C TYR A 169 12.95 7.32 10.74
N CYS A 170 13.15 6.17 10.06
CA CYS A 170 14.39 5.81 9.40
C CYS A 170 14.09 5.17 8.04
N ALA A 171 14.87 5.49 7.03
CA ALA A 171 14.82 4.88 5.72
C ALA A 171 16.19 4.31 5.35
N ILE A 172 16.21 3.08 4.85
CA ILE A 172 17.42 2.36 4.45
C ILE A 172 17.31 1.97 2.98
N ILE A 173 18.23 2.42 2.17
CA ILE A 173 18.43 1.97 0.80
C ILE A 173 19.67 1.08 0.81
N ILE A 174 19.50 -0.23 0.60
CA ILE A 174 20.59 -1.20 0.72
C ILE A 174 21.51 -1.12 -0.49
N ASN A 175 20.89 -1.18 -1.68
CA ASN A 175 21.61 -1.15 -2.95
C ASN A 175 20.65 -0.74 -4.08
N ILE A 176 21.24 -0.25 -5.15
CA ILE A 176 20.57 0.08 -6.40
C ILE A 176 21.38 -0.60 -7.51
N SER A 177 20.81 -1.65 -8.11
CA SER A 177 21.40 -2.28 -9.31
C SER A 177 20.72 -1.76 -10.57
N LYS A 178 21.53 -1.65 -11.62
CA LYS A 178 21.05 -1.33 -12.98
C LYS A 178 20.26 -2.48 -13.58
#